data_22a354f86912b0fa4d1a97fa8f781e94
#
_entry.id   22a354f86912b0fa4d1a97fa8f781e94
#
_cell.length_a   1.000
_cell.length_b   1.000
_cell.length_c   1.000
_cell.angle_alpha   90.00
_cell.angle_beta   90.00
_cell.angle_gamma   90.00
#
_symmetry.space_group_name_H-M   'P 1'
#
loop_
_entity.id
_entity.type
_entity.pdbx_description
1 polymer ?
#
loop_
_entity_poly.entity_id
_entity_poly.type
_entity_poly.pdbx_seq_one_letter_code
_entity_poly.pdbx_strand_id
1 'polypeptide(L)'
;MARTVTAEGGEQEKVCVQSQADTVTRPPSPLLALTELPRALAEFGTIPWAAPMLMMAPRGDGHPVLVLPGFSTTDRSTGVLRRYLTRIGYDAYAWELGRNLGPRAIGQQAEKLIARLEEIYTATGKKVSLVGWSLGGILARQLSRRRPDMVRDIVTLGSPFAGDPRSTNVWRLYEMLSGQRMKDPDTQAQLRESHEAPPVPSTAIFSKYDGIVAWQSCIEPESATTDNIEVPGSHCGLGVNPVVLYAVAERLAQPEGAWKPFDRKGLRTLLYPSSGHVH
;
A
#
# COMPACT_ATOMS: atom_id res chain seq x y z
N MET A 1 11.26 67.50 24.87
CA MET A 1 11.98 66.25 25.15
C MET A 1 11.15 65.10 24.58
N ALA A 2 11.49 64.68 23.39
CA ALA A 2 10.85 63.60 22.70
C ALA A 2 11.67 62.34 22.95
N ARG A 3 11.04 61.28 23.47
CA ARG A 3 11.66 59.95 23.58
C ARG A 3 11.23 59.09 22.38
N THR A 4 12.21 58.77 21.57
CA THR A 4 12.14 57.78 20.49
C THR A 4 12.06 56.40 21.09
N VAL A 5 11.03 55.60 20.72
CA VAL A 5 10.95 54.18 21.00
C VAL A 5 11.31 53.49 19.71
N THR A 6 12.43 52.81 19.71
CA THR A 6 12.89 51.90 18.66
C THR A 6 12.11 50.58 18.75
N ALA A 7 11.44 50.20 17.66
CA ALA A 7 10.82 48.89 17.50
C ALA A 7 11.92 47.88 17.12
N GLU A 8 12.15 46.88 17.95
CA GLU A 8 13.00 45.74 17.65
C GLU A 8 12.24 44.73 16.77
N GLY A 9 12.98 44.22 15.79
CA GLY A 9 12.49 43.36 14.72
C GLY A 9 12.08 41.98 15.19
N GLY A 10 10.91 41.58 14.77
CA GLY A 10 10.49 40.17 14.76
C GLY A 10 11.13 39.48 13.56
N GLU A 11 12.13 38.66 13.76
CA GLU A 11 12.58 37.67 12.80
C GLU A 11 11.46 36.65 12.60
N GLN A 12 10.79 36.73 11.48
CA GLN A 12 9.89 35.67 10.99
C GLN A 12 10.78 34.50 10.58
N GLU A 13 10.78 33.47 11.41
CA GLU A 13 11.31 32.17 11.10
C GLU A 13 10.54 31.60 9.88
N LYS A 14 11.14 31.78 8.71
CA LYS A 14 10.68 31.16 7.48
C LYS A 14 10.89 29.64 7.63
N VAL A 15 9.86 28.95 8.09
CA VAL A 15 9.77 27.50 7.95
C VAL A 15 9.90 27.21 6.45
N CYS A 16 11.06 26.71 6.08
CA CYS A 16 11.36 26.28 4.73
C CYS A 16 10.56 24.98 4.50
N VAL A 17 9.32 25.12 4.07
CA VAL A 17 8.58 24.02 3.45
C VAL A 17 9.32 23.73 2.16
N GLN A 18 10.30 22.84 2.24
CA GLN A 18 10.90 22.26 1.04
C GLN A 18 9.79 21.55 0.28
N SER A 19 9.25 22.24 -0.71
CA SER A 19 8.49 21.67 -1.79
C SER A 19 9.28 20.44 -2.28
N GLN A 20 8.73 19.22 -2.08
CA GLN A 20 9.15 18.04 -2.82
C GLN A 20 8.73 18.27 -4.27
N ALA A 21 9.47 19.18 -4.93
CA ALA A 21 9.27 19.54 -6.32
C ALA A 21 9.57 18.32 -7.18
N ASP A 22 8.56 17.87 -7.90
CA ASP A 22 8.58 17.27 -9.24
C ASP A 22 9.81 16.40 -9.58
N THR A 23 10.06 15.36 -8.81
CA THR A 23 10.81 14.23 -9.33
C THR A 23 9.92 13.59 -10.41
N VAL A 24 10.20 13.90 -11.67
CA VAL A 24 9.54 13.28 -12.82
C VAL A 24 9.76 11.77 -12.72
N THR A 25 8.81 11.07 -12.10
CA THR A 25 8.82 9.62 -12.00
C THR A 25 8.67 9.05 -13.40
N ARG A 26 9.70 8.35 -13.85
CA ARG A 26 9.65 7.68 -15.16
C ARG A 26 8.98 6.33 -15.01
N PRO A 27 8.11 5.92 -15.96
CA PRO A 27 7.58 4.57 -15.99
C PRO A 27 8.73 3.54 -15.98
N PRO A 28 8.51 2.35 -15.39
CA PRO A 28 9.49 1.26 -15.43
C PRO A 28 9.91 0.88 -16.85
N SER A 29 11.07 0.27 -16.99
CA SER A 29 11.57 -0.12 -18.31
C SER A 29 10.64 -1.14 -19.00
N PRO A 30 10.47 -1.09 -20.33
CA PRO A 30 9.65 -2.06 -21.06
C PRO A 30 10.11 -3.50 -20.87
N LEU A 31 11.42 -3.72 -20.65
CA LEU A 31 11.96 -5.05 -20.39
C LEU A 31 11.47 -5.63 -19.06
N LEU A 32 11.42 -4.82 -18.01
CA LEU A 32 10.83 -5.23 -16.74
C LEU A 32 9.34 -5.56 -16.89
N ALA A 33 8.59 -4.74 -17.63
CA ALA A 33 7.17 -4.98 -17.89
C ALA A 33 6.95 -6.30 -18.67
N LEU A 34 7.76 -6.57 -19.69
CA LEU A 34 7.65 -7.80 -20.49
C LEU A 34 7.96 -9.07 -19.67
N THR A 35 8.83 -8.97 -18.68
CA THR A 35 9.25 -10.11 -17.85
C THR A 35 8.40 -10.30 -16.58
N GLU A 36 7.38 -9.49 -16.35
CA GLU A 36 6.54 -9.53 -15.14
C GLU A 36 5.96 -10.93 -14.88
N LEU A 37 5.27 -11.54 -15.85
CA LEU A 37 4.63 -12.83 -15.65
C LEU A 37 5.63 -13.99 -15.45
N PRO A 38 6.70 -14.14 -16.25
CA PRO A 38 7.72 -15.15 -15.97
C PRO A 38 8.35 -15.01 -14.58
N ARG A 39 8.63 -13.78 -14.13
CA ARG A 39 9.18 -13.52 -12.79
C ARG A 39 8.18 -13.87 -11.70
N ALA A 40 6.91 -13.48 -11.84
CA ALA A 40 5.86 -13.82 -10.89
C ALA A 40 5.68 -15.35 -10.76
N LEU A 41 5.76 -16.10 -11.87
CA LEU A 41 5.72 -17.57 -11.84
C LEU A 41 6.94 -18.16 -11.12
N ALA A 42 8.13 -17.62 -11.35
CA ALA A 42 9.32 -18.04 -10.63
C ALA A 42 9.20 -17.77 -9.13
N GLU A 43 8.73 -16.56 -8.73
CA GLU A 43 8.49 -16.20 -7.34
C GLU A 43 7.47 -17.12 -6.67
N PHE A 44 6.37 -17.44 -7.33
CA PHE A 44 5.40 -18.43 -6.87
C PHE A 44 6.05 -19.80 -6.65
N GLY A 45 6.90 -20.22 -7.59
CA GLY A 45 7.64 -21.50 -7.52
C GLY A 45 8.61 -21.59 -6.33
N THR A 46 8.99 -20.45 -5.71
CA THR A 46 9.88 -20.46 -4.53
C THR A 46 9.15 -20.72 -3.21
N ILE A 47 7.82 -20.67 -3.17
CA ILE A 47 7.04 -20.84 -1.92
C ILE A 47 7.36 -22.15 -1.18
N PRO A 48 7.43 -23.33 -1.83
CA PRO A 48 7.76 -24.57 -1.13
C PRO A 48 9.13 -24.52 -0.43
N TRP A 49 10.11 -23.90 -1.07
CA TRP A 49 11.48 -23.75 -0.52
C TRP A 49 11.55 -22.73 0.60
N ALA A 50 10.70 -21.71 0.56
CA ALA A 50 10.59 -20.69 1.59
C ALA A 50 9.66 -21.10 2.75
N ALA A 51 9.02 -22.27 2.69
CA ALA A 51 8.07 -22.72 3.71
C ALA A 51 8.63 -22.66 5.15
N PRO A 52 9.89 -23.06 5.44
CA PRO A 52 10.45 -22.93 6.79
C PRO A 52 10.47 -21.47 7.28
N MET A 53 10.89 -20.53 6.44
CA MET A 53 10.87 -19.09 6.74
C MET A 53 9.45 -18.58 7.00
N LEU A 54 8.49 -18.96 6.14
CA LEU A 54 7.10 -18.56 6.28
C LEU A 54 6.44 -19.13 7.55
N MET A 55 6.86 -20.32 8.00
CA MET A 55 6.39 -20.92 9.25
C MET A 55 6.95 -20.22 10.49
N MET A 56 8.08 -19.53 10.39
CA MET A 56 8.69 -18.74 11.45
C MET A 56 8.08 -17.33 11.56
N ALA A 57 7.20 -16.94 10.63
CA ALA A 57 6.50 -15.66 10.70
C ALA A 57 5.65 -15.57 11.98
N PRO A 58 5.50 -14.38 12.56
CA PRO A 58 4.60 -14.18 13.69
C PRO A 58 3.20 -14.70 13.41
N ARG A 59 2.59 -15.29 14.43
CA ARG A 59 1.21 -15.80 14.34
C ARG A 59 0.20 -14.68 14.48
N GLY A 60 -0.91 -14.81 13.77
CA GLY A 60 -2.05 -13.91 13.90
C GLY A 60 -2.79 -14.10 15.24
N ASP A 61 -3.46 -13.05 15.66
CA ASP A 61 -4.32 -13.00 16.85
C ASP A 61 -5.81 -13.24 16.54
N GLY A 62 -6.11 -13.70 15.33
CA GLY A 62 -7.48 -13.95 14.86
C GLY A 62 -8.26 -12.67 14.51
N HIS A 63 -7.59 -11.53 14.31
CA HIS A 63 -8.31 -10.36 13.81
C HIS A 63 -8.60 -10.47 12.31
N PRO A 64 -9.65 -9.79 11.82
CA PRO A 64 -10.05 -9.84 10.43
C PRO A 64 -9.07 -9.07 9.54
N VAL A 65 -8.75 -9.65 8.37
CA VAL A 65 -7.89 -9.03 7.34
C VAL A 65 -8.64 -9.05 6.02
N LEU A 66 -9.01 -7.87 5.51
CA LEU A 66 -9.62 -7.73 4.18
C LEU A 66 -8.53 -7.54 3.12
N VAL A 67 -8.48 -8.43 2.13
CA VAL A 67 -7.49 -8.39 1.06
C VAL A 67 -8.10 -7.88 -0.23
N LEU A 68 -7.62 -6.74 -0.72
CA LEU A 68 -8.13 -6.06 -1.91
C LEU A 68 -7.26 -6.37 -3.13
N PRO A 69 -7.85 -6.88 -4.23
CA PRO A 69 -7.11 -7.26 -5.44
C PRO A 69 -6.66 -6.04 -6.26
N GLY A 70 -5.67 -6.25 -7.12
CA GLY A 70 -5.18 -5.26 -8.07
C GLY A 70 -6.19 -4.98 -9.20
N PHE A 71 -5.86 -3.96 -10.01
CA PHE A 71 -6.67 -3.58 -11.16
C PHE A 71 -6.93 -4.75 -12.11
N SER A 72 -8.16 -4.87 -12.59
CA SER A 72 -8.63 -5.91 -13.53
C SER A 72 -8.47 -7.35 -13.02
N THR A 73 -8.13 -7.56 -11.75
CA THR A 73 -8.05 -8.90 -11.12
C THR A 73 -9.25 -9.16 -10.21
N THR A 74 -9.32 -10.36 -9.66
CA THR A 74 -10.39 -10.82 -8.77
C THR A 74 -9.78 -11.44 -7.51
N ASP A 75 -10.60 -11.91 -6.58
CA ASP A 75 -10.17 -12.64 -5.38
C ASP A 75 -9.27 -13.86 -5.66
N ARG A 76 -9.27 -14.39 -6.89
CA ARG A 76 -8.36 -15.48 -7.28
C ARG A 76 -6.90 -15.04 -7.20
N SER A 77 -6.59 -13.81 -7.57
CA SER A 77 -5.22 -13.28 -7.56
C SER A 77 -4.65 -13.14 -6.14
N THR A 78 -5.50 -12.90 -5.14
CA THR A 78 -5.12 -12.77 -3.73
C THR A 78 -5.23 -14.09 -2.96
N GLY A 79 -5.61 -15.17 -3.63
CA GLY A 79 -5.91 -16.47 -2.98
C GLY A 79 -4.73 -17.09 -2.25
N VAL A 80 -3.49 -16.91 -2.75
CA VAL A 80 -2.27 -17.41 -2.09
C VAL A 80 -2.04 -16.64 -0.79
N LEU A 81 -2.04 -15.32 -0.85
CA LEU A 81 -1.87 -14.44 0.32
C LEU A 81 -2.95 -14.73 1.37
N ARG A 82 -4.23 -14.78 1.01
CA ARG A 82 -5.30 -15.08 1.96
C ARG A 82 -5.16 -16.45 2.61
N ARG A 83 -4.87 -17.52 1.84
CA ARG A 83 -4.63 -18.85 2.41
C ARG A 83 -3.45 -18.87 3.37
N TYR A 84 -2.38 -18.15 3.04
CA TYR A 84 -1.24 -18.01 3.93
C TYR A 84 -1.64 -17.33 5.25
N LEU A 85 -2.33 -16.18 5.18
CA LEU A 85 -2.79 -15.44 6.36
C LEU A 85 -3.70 -16.29 7.24
N THR A 86 -4.67 -17.02 6.63
CA THR A 86 -5.53 -17.95 7.38
C THR A 86 -4.70 -19.04 8.07
N ARG A 87 -3.70 -19.61 7.37
CA ARG A 87 -2.84 -20.66 7.93
C ARG A 87 -2.02 -20.20 9.14
N ILE A 88 -1.63 -18.93 9.19
CA ILE A 88 -0.87 -18.37 10.30
C ILE A 88 -1.75 -17.76 11.40
N GLY A 89 -3.08 -17.84 11.28
CA GLY A 89 -4.02 -17.53 12.35
C GLY A 89 -4.79 -16.21 12.24
N TYR A 90 -4.85 -15.60 11.04
CA TYR A 90 -5.73 -14.47 10.77
C TYR A 90 -7.08 -14.93 10.20
N ASP A 91 -8.11 -14.13 10.37
CA ASP A 91 -9.39 -14.31 9.67
C ASP A 91 -9.37 -13.51 8.35
N ALA A 92 -8.90 -14.16 7.27
CA ALA A 92 -8.60 -13.49 6.01
C ALA A 92 -9.79 -13.51 5.04
N TYR A 93 -10.35 -12.33 4.78
CA TYR A 93 -11.53 -12.11 3.93
C TYR A 93 -11.16 -11.76 2.50
N ALA A 94 -11.96 -12.27 1.57
CA ALA A 94 -12.00 -11.81 0.20
C ALA A 94 -12.81 -10.50 0.10
N TRP A 95 -12.54 -9.70 -0.94
CA TRP A 95 -13.31 -8.46 -1.12
C TRP A 95 -14.73 -8.68 -1.67
N GLU A 96 -14.95 -9.77 -2.44
CA GLU A 96 -16.24 -10.25 -2.95
C GLU A 96 -17.01 -9.30 -3.87
N LEU A 97 -16.33 -8.30 -4.44
CA LEU A 97 -16.92 -7.35 -5.37
C LEU A 97 -16.59 -7.67 -6.85
N GLY A 98 -16.17 -8.92 -7.13
CA GLY A 98 -15.87 -9.39 -8.48
C GLY A 98 -14.53 -8.87 -9.02
N ARG A 99 -14.52 -8.41 -10.28
CA ARG A 99 -13.33 -7.86 -10.92
C ARG A 99 -13.11 -6.40 -10.49
N ASN A 100 -11.91 -6.08 -10.02
CA ASN A 100 -11.59 -4.70 -9.61
C ASN A 100 -11.42 -3.78 -10.83
N LEU A 101 -12.44 -3.05 -11.15
CA LEU A 101 -12.46 -2.01 -12.19
C LEU A 101 -12.57 -0.60 -11.58
N GLY A 102 -12.06 -0.42 -10.36
CA GLY A 102 -12.16 0.85 -9.64
C GLY A 102 -13.62 1.22 -9.34
N PRO A 103 -14.05 2.48 -9.54
CA PRO A 103 -15.38 2.95 -9.19
C PRO A 103 -16.53 2.13 -9.80
N ARG A 104 -16.32 1.49 -10.96
CA ARG A 104 -17.33 0.58 -11.53
C ARG A 104 -17.61 -0.64 -10.66
N ALA A 105 -16.62 -1.12 -9.92
CA ALA A 105 -16.77 -2.26 -9.03
C ALA A 105 -17.29 -1.86 -7.65
N ILE A 106 -16.74 -0.77 -7.08
CA ILE A 106 -16.99 -0.38 -5.69
C ILE A 106 -18.13 0.62 -5.51
N GLY A 107 -18.64 1.22 -6.61
CA GLY A 107 -19.57 2.35 -6.61
C GLY A 107 -18.85 3.70 -6.63
N GLN A 108 -19.55 4.74 -7.08
CA GLN A 108 -18.97 6.08 -7.25
C GLN A 108 -18.46 6.69 -5.93
N GLN A 109 -19.16 6.41 -4.85
CA GLN A 109 -18.80 6.82 -3.49
C GLN A 109 -18.17 5.68 -2.67
N ALA A 110 -17.68 4.61 -3.35
CA ALA A 110 -17.14 3.40 -2.74
C ALA A 110 -18.13 2.69 -1.77
N GLU A 111 -19.42 2.90 -1.96
CA GLU A 111 -20.49 2.41 -1.07
C GLU A 111 -20.48 0.90 -0.89
N LYS A 112 -20.17 0.13 -1.94
CA LYS A 112 -20.07 -1.33 -1.87
C LYS A 112 -18.86 -1.80 -1.06
N LEU A 113 -17.73 -1.09 -1.19
CA LEU A 113 -16.52 -1.41 -0.45
C LEU A 113 -16.67 -1.06 1.03
N ILE A 114 -17.34 0.08 1.33
CA ILE A 114 -17.69 0.45 2.71
C ILE A 114 -18.63 -0.59 3.31
N ALA A 115 -19.67 -1.00 2.61
CA ALA A 115 -20.60 -2.03 3.07
C ALA A 115 -19.88 -3.36 3.37
N ARG A 116 -18.90 -3.75 2.54
CA ARG A 116 -18.10 -4.95 2.79
C ARG A 116 -17.25 -4.84 4.06
N LEU A 117 -16.63 -3.69 4.32
CA LEU A 117 -15.91 -3.44 5.57
C LEU A 117 -16.85 -3.50 6.78
N GLU A 118 -18.02 -2.86 6.68
CA GLU A 118 -19.03 -2.84 7.75
C GLU A 118 -19.57 -4.24 8.07
N GLU A 119 -19.78 -5.06 7.05
CA GLU A 119 -20.17 -6.47 7.22
C GLU A 119 -19.13 -7.23 8.06
N ILE A 120 -17.84 -7.15 7.70
CA ILE A 120 -16.76 -7.84 8.40
C ILE A 120 -16.62 -7.30 9.84
N TYR A 121 -16.62 -5.98 9.99
CA TYR A 121 -16.54 -5.34 11.31
C TYR A 121 -17.68 -5.75 12.22
N THR A 122 -18.91 -5.75 11.71
CA THR A 122 -20.10 -6.14 12.49
C THR A 122 -20.07 -7.62 12.86
N ALA A 123 -19.66 -8.47 11.94
CA ALA A 123 -19.59 -9.93 12.18
C ALA A 123 -18.51 -10.31 13.21
N THR A 124 -17.40 -9.57 13.26
CA THR A 124 -16.25 -9.91 14.12
C THR A 124 -16.16 -9.06 15.39
N GLY A 125 -16.77 -7.89 15.43
CA GLY A 125 -16.63 -6.92 16.52
C GLY A 125 -15.22 -6.34 16.67
N LYS A 126 -14.33 -6.54 15.66
CA LYS A 126 -12.92 -6.12 15.69
C LYS A 126 -12.61 -5.22 14.51
N LYS A 127 -11.68 -4.28 14.69
CA LYS A 127 -11.15 -3.50 13.58
C LYS A 127 -10.45 -4.40 12.55
N VAL A 128 -10.58 -4.03 11.29
CA VAL A 128 -10.13 -4.80 10.13
C VAL A 128 -8.80 -4.26 9.63
N SER A 129 -7.79 -5.11 9.51
CA SER A 129 -6.57 -4.78 8.77
C SER A 129 -6.83 -4.86 7.27
N LEU A 130 -6.29 -3.92 6.50
CA LEU A 130 -6.46 -3.88 5.05
C LEU A 130 -5.13 -4.23 4.36
N VAL A 131 -5.15 -5.24 3.50
CA VAL A 131 -4.01 -5.55 2.63
C VAL A 131 -4.42 -5.30 1.19
N GLY A 132 -3.83 -4.27 0.56
CA GLY A 132 -4.21 -3.87 -0.79
C GLY A 132 -3.08 -4.02 -1.79
N TRP A 133 -3.33 -4.74 -2.90
CA TRP A 133 -2.37 -4.91 -3.98
C TRP A 133 -2.64 -3.95 -5.12
N SER A 134 -1.63 -3.16 -5.54
CA SER A 134 -1.72 -2.21 -6.66
C SER A 134 -2.90 -1.23 -6.44
N LEU A 135 -3.89 -1.18 -7.34
CA LEU A 135 -5.11 -0.39 -7.15
C LEU A 135 -5.82 -0.71 -5.83
N GLY A 136 -5.77 -1.97 -5.38
CA GLY A 136 -6.35 -2.37 -4.09
C GLY A 136 -5.78 -1.60 -2.90
N GLY A 137 -4.49 -1.22 -2.93
CA GLY A 137 -3.88 -0.42 -1.88
C GLY A 137 -4.34 1.05 -1.91
N ILE A 138 -4.59 1.62 -3.08
CA ILE A 138 -5.22 2.95 -3.19
C ILE A 138 -6.62 2.92 -2.56
N LEU A 139 -7.40 1.86 -2.87
CA LEU A 139 -8.74 1.68 -2.29
C LEU A 139 -8.69 1.46 -0.77
N ALA A 140 -7.70 0.73 -0.27
CA ALA A 140 -7.49 0.55 1.18
C ALA A 140 -7.23 1.89 1.89
N ARG A 141 -6.39 2.75 1.30
CA ARG A 141 -6.11 4.10 1.82
C ARG A 141 -7.35 4.98 1.83
N GLN A 142 -8.14 4.98 0.74
CA GLN A 142 -9.40 5.71 0.67
C GLN A 142 -10.42 5.20 1.71
N LEU A 143 -10.51 3.88 1.89
CA LEU A 143 -11.42 3.25 2.85
C LEU A 143 -11.06 3.62 4.29
N SER A 144 -9.77 3.63 4.64
CA SER A 144 -9.30 4.01 5.98
C SER A 144 -9.59 5.48 6.32
N ARG A 145 -9.57 6.39 5.34
CA ARG A 145 -9.95 7.79 5.56
C ARG A 145 -11.45 7.96 5.82
N ARG A 146 -12.27 7.16 5.14
CA ARG A 146 -13.73 7.23 5.30
C ARG A 146 -14.21 6.55 6.58
N ARG A 147 -13.54 5.48 7.00
CA ARG A 147 -13.93 4.65 8.15
C ARG A 147 -12.71 4.31 9.04
N PRO A 148 -12.02 5.32 9.59
CA PRO A 148 -10.87 5.10 10.48
C PRO A 148 -11.26 4.39 11.78
N ASP A 149 -12.52 4.48 12.17
CA ASP A 149 -13.11 3.79 13.29
C ASP A 149 -13.13 2.26 13.15
N MET A 150 -13.19 1.75 11.92
CA MET A 150 -13.26 0.32 11.61
C MET A 150 -11.96 -0.28 11.10
N VAL A 151 -10.99 0.54 10.71
CA VAL A 151 -9.71 0.07 10.16
C VAL A 151 -8.64 0.06 11.24
N ARG A 152 -7.92 -1.08 11.35
CA ARG A 152 -6.80 -1.26 12.30
C ARG A 152 -5.50 -0.68 11.76
N ASP A 153 -5.12 -1.12 10.57
CA ASP A 153 -3.90 -0.73 9.85
C ASP A 153 -4.02 -1.04 8.35
N ILE A 154 -3.04 -0.57 7.57
CA ILE A 154 -2.97 -0.81 6.13
C ILE A 154 -1.60 -1.37 5.76
N VAL A 155 -1.58 -2.37 4.88
CA VAL A 155 -0.39 -2.80 4.15
C VAL A 155 -0.66 -2.70 2.66
N THR A 156 0.13 -1.91 1.94
CA THR A 156 0.02 -1.78 0.48
C THR A 156 1.13 -2.53 -0.23
N LEU A 157 0.81 -3.17 -1.35
CA LEU A 157 1.74 -3.95 -2.17
C LEU A 157 1.85 -3.32 -3.56
N GLY A 158 2.95 -2.63 -3.87
CA GLY A 158 3.19 -1.99 -5.15
C GLY A 158 2.08 -1.02 -5.58
N SER A 159 1.57 -0.21 -4.66
CA SER A 159 0.42 0.66 -4.89
C SER A 159 0.86 2.09 -5.20
N PRO A 160 0.53 2.65 -6.39
CA PRO A 160 0.97 3.98 -6.79
C PRO A 160 0.04 5.06 -6.24
N PHE A 161 0.17 5.41 -4.98
CA PHE A 161 -0.61 6.47 -4.34
C PHE A 161 0.13 7.82 -4.27
N ALA A 162 1.42 7.87 -4.63
CA ALA A 162 2.23 9.08 -4.66
C ALA A 162 2.66 9.43 -6.10
N GLY A 163 2.90 10.70 -6.39
CA GLY A 163 3.44 11.15 -7.68
C GLY A 163 2.42 11.22 -8.83
N ASP A 164 2.94 11.29 -10.07
CA ASP A 164 2.12 11.37 -11.28
C ASP A 164 1.47 10.01 -11.58
N PRO A 165 0.15 9.93 -11.75
CA PRO A 165 -0.54 8.71 -12.19
C PRO A 165 0.02 8.09 -13.47
N ARG A 166 0.67 8.89 -14.32
CA ARG A 166 1.32 8.44 -15.55
C ARG A 166 2.61 7.66 -15.30
N SER A 167 3.08 7.58 -14.07
CA SER A 167 4.23 6.76 -13.65
C SER A 167 3.96 5.25 -13.70
N THR A 168 2.76 4.82 -14.14
CA THR A 168 2.40 3.41 -14.34
C THR A 168 2.33 3.06 -15.82
N ASN A 169 2.73 1.84 -16.19
CA ASN A 169 2.62 1.36 -17.57
C ASN A 169 1.19 1.03 -18.00
N VAL A 170 0.23 1.04 -17.08
CA VAL A 170 -1.18 0.64 -17.34
C VAL A 170 -2.20 1.77 -17.19
N TRP A 171 -1.76 3.01 -17.01
CA TRP A 171 -2.67 4.14 -16.75
C TRP A 171 -3.74 4.34 -17.84
N ARG A 172 -3.38 4.18 -19.12
CA ARG A 172 -4.33 4.28 -20.24
C ARG A 172 -5.41 3.21 -20.21
N LEU A 173 -4.99 1.97 -19.86
CA LEU A 173 -5.92 0.86 -19.69
C LEU A 173 -6.84 1.09 -18.50
N TYR A 174 -6.32 1.65 -17.42
CA TYR A 174 -7.11 2.06 -16.26
C TYR A 174 -8.17 3.09 -16.65
N GLU A 175 -7.80 4.18 -17.33
CA GLU A 175 -8.77 5.20 -17.80
C GLU A 175 -9.87 4.59 -18.67
N MET A 176 -9.50 3.71 -19.63
CA MET A 176 -10.45 3.08 -20.52
C MET A 176 -11.44 2.16 -19.78
N LEU A 177 -10.96 1.38 -18.83
CA LEU A 177 -11.79 0.38 -18.14
C LEU A 177 -12.52 0.94 -16.92
N SER A 178 -11.91 1.85 -16.17
CA SER A 178 -12.56 2.48 -15.01
C SER A 178 -13.59 3.54 -15.40
N GLY A 179 -13.38 4.18 -16.57
CA GLY A 179 -14.18 5.32 -17.02
C GLY A 179 -13.78 6.64 -16.35
N GLN A 180 -12.77 6.63 -15.48
CA GLN A 180 -12.20 7.84 -14.88
C GLN A 180 -11.10 8.41 -15.78
N ARG A 181 -11.12 9.73 -15.98
CA ARG A 181 -10.03 10.43 -16.67
C ARG A 181 -9.08 11.03 -15.65
N MET A 182 -7.78 10.76 -15.78
CA MET A 182 -6.75 11.31 -14.89
C MET A 182 -6.69 12.85 -14.88
N LYS A 183 -7.29 13.50 -15.90
CA LYS A 183 -7.40 14.95 -16.00
C LYS A 183 -8.61 15.54 -15.29
N ASP A 184 -9.56 14.71 -14.88
CA ASP A 184 -10.76 15.20 -14.20
C ASP A 184 -10.40 15.77 -12.82
N PRO A 185 -10.93 16.95 -12.45
CA PRO A 185 -10.61 17.61 -11.18
C PRO A 185 -10.88 16.73 -9.95
N ASP A 186 -11.97 15.97 -9.97
CA ASP A 186 -12.34 15.06 -8.87
C ASP A 186 -11.35 13.90 -8.74
N THR A 187 -10.92 13.33 -9.88
CA THR A 187 -9.89 12.27 -9.90
C THR A 187 -8.56 12.81 -9.35
N GLN A 188 -8.18 14.03 -9.75
CA GLN A 188 -6.96 14.65 -9.24
C GLN A 188 -7.05 15.00 -7.74
N ALA A 189 -8.21 15.44 -7.26
CA ALA A 189 -8.42 15.69 -5.84
C ALA A 189 -8.28 14.39 -5.02
N GLN A 190 -8.89 13.29 -5.47
CA GLN A 190 -8.75 11.98 -4.85
C GLN A 190 -7.30 11.47 -4.85
N LEU A 191 -6.55 11.72 -5.92
CA LEU A 191 -5.14 11.36 -5.99
C LEU A 191 -4.29 12.18 -5.00
N ARG A 192 -4.52 13.50 -4.90
CA ARG A 192 -3.82 14.35 -3.92
C ARG A 192 -4.09 13.89 -2.49
N GLU A 193 -5.34 13.61 -2.16
CA GLU A 193 -5.72 13.05 -0.86
C GLU A 193 -5.02 11.71 -0.60
N SER A 194 -4.81 10.90 -1.65
CA SER A 194 -4.11 9.63 -1.53
C SER A 194 -2.63 9.76 -1.18
N HIS A 195 -1.99 10.94 -1.42
CA HIS A 195 -0.59 11.18 -1.09
C HIS A 195 -0.37 11.40 0.42
N GLU A 196 -1.35 11.90 1.12
CA GLU A 196 -1.25 12.16 2.55
C GLU A 196 -1.14 10.84 3.34
N ALA A 197 -0.46 10.86 4.48
CA ALA A 197 -0.44 9.71 5.37
C ALA A 197 -1.87 9.33 5.79
N PRO A 198 -2.22 8.02 5.81
CA PRO A 198 -3.53 7.61 6.31
C PRO A 198 -3.70 7.93 7.81
N PRO A 199 -4.95 8.04 8.29
CA PRO A 199 -5.23 8.28 9.71
C PRO A 199 -4.97 7.05 10.61
N VAL A 200 -4.57 5.94 10.03
CA VAL A 200 -4.22 4.68 10.69
C VAL A 200 -2.82 4.25 10.30
N PRO A 201 -2.14 3.39 11.08
CA PRO A 201 -0.82 2.89 10.72
C PRO A 201 -0.78 2.30 9.31
N SER A 202 0.25 2.64 8.54
CA SER A 202 0.37 2.21 7.15
C SER A 202 1.80 1.75 6.83
N THR A 203 1.90 0.64 6.11
CA THR A 203 3.17 0.12 5.61
C THR A 203 3.07 -0.09 4.10
N ALA A 204 3.97 0.56 3.35
CA ALA A 204 4.13 0.34 1.92
C ALA A 204 5.20 -0.71 1.66
N ILE A 205 4.85 -1.78 0.97
CA ILE A 205 5.78 -2.79 0.44
C ILE A 205 5.92 -2.55 -1.05
N PHE A 206 7.14 -2.30 -1.50
CA PHE A 206 7.43 -1.94 -2.89
C PHE A 206 8.68 -2.66 -3.42
N SER A 207 8.85 -2.68 -4.74
CA SER A 207 10.01 -3.26 -5.39
C SER A 207 10.58 -2.29 -6.43
N LYS A 208 11.90 -2.10 -6.40
CA LYS A 208 12.63 -1.37 -7.46
C LYS A 208 12.66 -2.12 -8.80
N TYR A 209 12.30 -3.40 -8.77
CA TYR A 209 12.20 -4.27 -9.96
C TYR A 209 10.76 -4.41 -10.47
N ASP A 210 9.83 -3.63 -9.94
CA ASP A 210 8.45 -3.55 -10.44
C ASP A 210 8.45 -3.04 -11.89
N GLY A 211 7.87 -3.82 -12.81
CA GLY A 211 7.81 -3.47 -14.23
C GLY A 211 6.52 -2.75 -14.63
N ILE A 212 5.57 -2.60 -13.71
CA ILE A 212 4.26 -1.99 -13.95
C ILE A 212 4.20 -0.58 -13.35
N VAL A 213 4.65 -0.43 -12.11
CA VAL A 213 4.54 0.79 -11.32
C VAL A 213 5.93 1.31 -10.96
N ALA A 214 6.16 2.60 -11.14
CA ALA A 214 7.37 3.23 -10.64
C ALA A 214 7.38 3.18 -9.11
N TRP A 215 8.39 2.54 -8.53
CA TRP A 215 8.47 2.31 -7.09
C TRP A 215 8.39 3.61 -6.26
N GLN A 216 8.89 4.73 -6.80
CA GLN A 216 8.82 6.05 -6.15
C GLN A 216 7.37 6.47 -5.88
N SER A 217 6.42 6.02 -6.70
CA SER A 217 5.00 6.31 -6.48
C SER A 217 4.34 5.44 -5.41
N CYS A 218 5.07 4.46 -4.86
CA CYS A 218 4.59 3.57 -3.81
C CYS A 218 5.08 3.95 -2.41
N ILE A 219 5.79 5.07 -2.24
CA ILE A 219 6.45 5.43 -0.99
C ILE A 219 5.50 6.22 -0.10
N GLU A 220 5.31 5.76 1.13
CA GLU A 220 4.62 6.51 2.17
C GLU A 220 5.43 7.76 2.57
N PRO A 221 4.77 8.88 2.82
CA PRO A 221 5.42 10.01 3.47
C PRO A 221 5.91 9.59 4.86
N GLU A 222 7.03 10.13 5.29
CA GLU A 222 7.59 9.84 6.61
C GLU A 222 6.67 10.37 7.71
N SER A 223 6.28 9.50 8.63
CA SER A 223 5.48 9.83 9.81
C SER A 223 5.73 8.84 10.95
N ALA A 224 5.19 9.12 12.12
CA ALA A 224 5.30 8.24 13.29
C ALA A 224 4.61 6.88 13.10
N THR A 225 3.72 6.75 12.13
CA THR A 225 2.88 5.56 11.88
C THR A 225 2.99 5.02 10.45
N THR A 226 4.00 5.45 9.70
CA THR A 226 4.24 4.95 8.34
C THR A 226 5.60 4.27 8.22
N ASP A 227 5.69 3.25 7.36
CA ASP A 227 6.96 2.57 7.03
C ASP A 227 6.97 2.14 5.57
N ASN A 228 8.17 2.03 4.99
CA ASN A 228 8.43 1.67 3.61
C ASN A 228 9.35 0.46 3.55
N ILE A 229 8.88 -0.68 3.06
CA ILE A 229 9.63 -1.93 2.98
C ILE A 229 9.99 -2.23 1.52
N GLU A 230 11.28 -2.13 1.20
CA GLU A 230 11.79 -2.57 -0.09
C GLU A 230 11.92 -4.09 -0.11
N VAL A 231 11.45 -4.73 -1.19
CA VAL A 231 11.56 -6.18 -1.41
C VAL A 231 12.05 -6.47 -2.83
N PRO A 232 12.78 -7.56 -3.07
CA PRO A 232 13.02 -8.03 -4.42
C PRO A 232 11.74 -8.70 -4.96
N GLY A 233 11.30 -8.33 -6.16
CA GLY A 233 10.13 -8.99 -6.77
C GLY A 233 9.56 -8.23 -7.96
N SER A 234 8.70 -8.91 -8.70
CA SER A 234 7.89 -8.36 -9.78
C SER A 234 6.58 -7.79 -9.22
N HIS A 235 5.95 -6.86 -9.94
CA HIS A 235 4.62 -6.34 -9.55
C HIS A 235 3.58 -7.44 -9.45
N CYS A 236 3.52 -8.30 -10.48
CA CYS A 236 2.60 -9.43 -10.54
C CYS A 236 2.90 -10.52 -9.51
N GLY A 237 4.12 -10.56 -8.99
CA GLY A 237 4.58 -11.52 -7.98
C GLY A 237 4.34 -11.09 -6.54
N LEU A 238 4.11 -9.81 -6.25
CA LEU A 238 4.01 -9.31 -4.86
C LEU A 238 3.00 -10.08 -4.00
N GLY A 239 1.89 -10.54 -4.59
CA GLY A 239 0.88 -11.31 -3.86
C GLY A 239 1.26 -12.78 -3.59
N VAL A 240 2.39 -13.27 -4.14
CA VAL A 240 2.84 -14.67 -4.03
C VAL A 240 4.32 -14.79 -3.64
N ASN A 241 5.06 -13.69 -3.58
CA ASN A 241 6.47 -13.66 -3.20
C ASN A 241 6.64 -13.97 -1.72
N PRO A 242 7.42 -14.99 -1.31
CA PRO A 242 7.58 -15.36 0.10
C PRO A 242 8.12 -14.24 0.99
N VAL A 243 9.00 -13.38 0.46
CA VAL A 243 9.55 -12.24 1.20
C VAL A 243 8.44 -11.25 1.53
N VAL A 244 7.54 -10.99 0.58
CA VAL A 244 6.37 -10.14 0.80
C VAL A 244 5.40 -10.77 1.79
N LEU A 245 5.10 -12.07 1.64
CA LEU A 245 4.20 -12.79 2.55
C LEU A 245 4.69 -12.71 3.99
N TYR A 246 6.00 -12.88 4.22
CA TYR A 246 6.60 -12.76 5.55
C TYR A 246 6.48 -11.32 6.10
N ALA A 247 6.79 -10.30 5.28
CA ALA A 247 6.68 -8.90 5.70
C ALA A 247 5.23 -8.54 6.05
N VAL A 248 4.24 -8.97 5.27
CA VAL A 248 2.82 -8.77 5.57
C VAL A 248 2.46 -9.40 6.91
N ALA A 249 2.87 -10.66 7.17
CA ALA A 249 2.60 -11.35 8.43
C ALA A 249 3.19 -10.60 9.63
N GLU A 250 4.41 -10.08 9.50
CA GLU A 250 5.08 -9.32 10.55
C GLU A 250 4.39 -7.98 10.82
N ARG A 251 3.93 -7.28 9.78
CA ARG A 251 3.19 -6.04 9.93
C ARG A 251 1.86 -6.24 10.63
N LEU A 252 1.10 -7.23 10.20
CA LEU A 252 -0.21 -7.55 10.79
C LEU A 252 -0.12 -8.07 12.23
N ALA A 253 1.01 -8.65 12.64
CA ALA A 253 1.19 -9.20 13.99
C ALA A 253 1.35 -8.14 15.09
N GLN A 254 1.43 -6.86 14.72
CA GLN A 254 1.58 -5.81 15.72
C GLN A 254 0.28 -5.62 16.52
N PRO A 255 0.39 -5.51 17.86
CA PRO A 255 -0.79 -5.18 18.65
C PRO A 255 -1.37 -3.83 18.26
N GLU A 256 -2.69 -3.71 18.31
CA GLU A 256 -3.36 -2.44 18.07
C GLU A 256 -2.84 -1.36 19.02
N GLY A 257 -2.50 -0.19 18.48
CA GLY A 257 -1.94 0.93 19.26
C GLY A 257 -0.44 0.80 19.63
N ALA A 258 0.23 -0.31 19.26
CA ALA A 258 1.65 -0.53 19.53
C ALA A 258 2.49 -0.65 18.25
N TRP A 259 2.11 0.11 17.21
CA TRP A 259 2.82 0.11 15.93
C TRP A 259 4.29 0.54 16.06
N LYS A 260 5.17 -0.18 15.36
CA LYS A 260 6.61 0.09 15.27
C LYS A 260 7.09 -0.13 13.84
N PRO A 261 8.13 0.58 13.39
CA PRO A 261 8.76 0.29 12.09
C PRO A 261 9.22 -1.16 11.97
N PHE A 262 9.32 -1.65 10.74
CA PHE A 262 9.79 -3.00 10.42
C PHE A 262 11.24 -3.19 10.86
N ASP A 263 11.52 -4.24 11.61
CA ASP A 263 12.89 -4.57 12.04
C ASP A 263 13.68 -5.24 10.90
N ARG A 264 14.69 -4.52 10.38
CA ARG A 264 15.57 -4.97 9.31
C ARG A 264 16.89 -5.55 9.77
N LYS A 265 17.05 -5.82 11.09
CA LYS A 265 18.33 -6.28 11.66
C LYS A 265 18.64 -7.74 11.34
N GLY A 266 19.92 -8.09 11.40
CA GLY A 266 20.41 -9.45 11.19
C GLY A 266 20.23 -9.93 9.75
N LEU A 267 19.85 -11.19 9.56
CA LEU A 267 19.67 -11.80 8.23
C LEU A 267 18.55 -11.14 7.41
N ARG A 268 17.64 -10.41 8.04
CA ARG A 268 16.59 -9.67 7.35
C ARG A 268 17.15 -8.58 6.45
N THR A 269 18.32 -8.01 6.73
CA THR A 269 18.98 -6.99 5.88
C THR A 269 19.22 -7.48 4.46
N LEU A 270 19.42 -8.79 4.27
CA LEU A 270 19.62 -9.39 2.93
C LEU A 270 18.34 -9.44 2.08
N LEU A 271 17.19 -9.58 2.72
CA LEU A 271 15.88 -9.69 2.06
C LEU A 271 15.13 -8.37 2.02
N TYR A 272 15.40 -7.48 2.97
CA TYR A 272 14.76 -6.17 3.14
C TYR A 272 15.84 -5.09 3.22
N PRO A 273 16.41 -4.70 2.08
CA PRO A 273 17.43 -3.65 2.07
C PRO A 273 16.91 -2.39 2.73
N SER A 274 17.78 -1.68 3.43
CA SER A 274 17.45 -0.35 3.93
C SER A 274 17.16 0.51 2.70
N SER A 275 15.93 0.95 2.54
CA SER A 275 15.64 2.02 1.61
C SER A 275 16.43 3.23 2.14
N GLY A 276 17.66 3.41 1.60
CA GLY A 276 18.45 4.60 1.91
C GLY A 276 17.54 5.79 1.69
N HIS A 277 17.48 6.68 2.67
CA HIS A 277 16.71 7.90 2.58
C HIS A 277 16.96 8.50 1.19
N VAL A 278 15.91 8.53 0.38
CA VAL A 278 15.95 9.28 -0.87
C VAL A 278 15.88 10.73 -0.45
N HIS A 279 17.07 11.31 -0.22
CA HIS A 279 17.25 12.76 -0.07
C HIS A 279 17.05 13.45 -1.42
#